data_060f70aaa07fc7703169ac8285335553
#
_entry.id   060f70aaa07fc7703169ac8285335553
#
_cell.length_a   1.000
_cell.length_b   1.000
_cell.length_c   1.000
_cell.angle_alpha   90.00
_cell.angle_beta   90.00
_cell.angle_gamma   90.00
#
_symmetry.space_group_name_H-M   'P 1'
#
loop_
_entity.id
_entity.type
_entity.pdbx_description
1 polymer ?
#
loop_
_entity_poly.entity_id
_entity_poly.type
_entity_poly.pdbx_seq_one_letter_code
_entity_poly.pdbx_strand_id
1 'polypeptide(L)'
;MKFGGEMISRVTYETAEWKEGPHRFEAGTPHIAGAIGLAAALAYLDGVGRRAIQSTDHRLGQIGYQKLSTLPGIRILGPRNDRAGLVSFQLGSIHAHDLVAYANEFGIALRGGHHCAQPLMRKLGLRATARASFYFYNRESEIDRLIEVMQTSIRYFGV
;
A
#
# COMPACT_ATOMS: atom_id res chain seq x y z
N MET A 1 6.72 -22.86 14.00
CA MET A 1 5.32 -22.90 14.49
C MET A 1 5.32 -22.27 15.87
N LYS A 2 4.31 -21.45 16.22
CA LYS A 2 4.16 -20.90 17.59
C LYS A 2 3.13 -21.73 18.32
N PHE A 3 3.31 -21.91 19.63
CA PHE A 3 2.39 -22.63 20.50
C PHE A 3 1.99 -21.76 21.68
N GLY A 4 0.77 -21.90 22.17
CA GLY A 4 0.25 -21.13 23.31
C GLY A 4 -1.05 -21.69 23.87
N GLY A 5 -1.46 -21.21 25.04
CA GLY A 5 -2.55 -21.78 25.84
C GLY A 5 -3.91 -21.84 25.14
N GLU A 6 -4.26 -20.84 24.35
CA GLU A 6 -5.57 -20.81 23.67
C GLU A 6 -5.73 -21.85 22.56
N MET A 7 -4.64 -22.43 22.05
CA MET A 7 -4.65 -23.44 20.99
C MET A 7 -5.04 -24.84 21.48
N ILE A 8 -4.88 -25.12 22.77
CA ILE A 8 -4.95 -26.47 23.35
C ILE A 8 -6.31 -26.71 24.02
N SER A 9 -6.76 -27.95 23.94
CA SER A 9 -7.89 -28.50 24.74
C SER A 9 -7.36 -29.22 25.98
N ARG A 10 -6.27 -29.96 25.85
CA ARG A 10 -5.64 -30.72 26.92
C ARG A 10 -4.13 -30.84 26.70
N VAL A 11 -3.36 -30.82 27.79
CA VAL A 11 -1.89 -31.07 27.77
C VAL A 11 -1.54 -32.01 28.90
N THR A 12 -0.69 -32.99 28.60
CA THR A 12 0.00 -33.86 29.57
C THR A 12 1.51 -33.65 29.44
N TYR A 13 2.31 -34.38 30.19
CA TYR A 13 3.78 -34.34 30.04
C TYR A 13 4.24 -34.93 28.69
N GLU A 14 3.48 -35.83 28.09
CA GLU A 14 3.83 -36.57 26.88
C GLU A 14 3.10 -36.06 25.62
N THR A 15 1.90 -35.49 25.79
CA THR A 15 1.00 -35.19 24.66
C THR A 15 0.30 -33.85 24.81
N ALA A 16 -0.13 -33.29 23.68
CA ALA A 16 -1.04 -32.14 23.61
C ALA A 16 -2.15 -32.40 22.61
N GLU A 17 -3.37 -32.08 23.02
CA GLU A 17 -4.56 -32.09 22.17
C GLU A 17 -4.93 -30.65 21.80
N TRP A 18 -5.25 -30.44 20.53
CA TRP A 18 -5.50 -29.10 19.98
C TRP A 18 -7.00 -28.86 19.86
N LYS A 19 -7.42 -27.61 20.07
CA LYS A 19 -8.76 -27.16 19.74
C LYS A 19 -9.03 -27.30 18.24
N GLU A 20 -10.28 -27.32 17.87
CA GLU A 20 -10.69 -27.29 16.46
C GLU A 20 -10.84 -25.87 15.93
N GLY A 21 -10.97 -25.74 14.60
CA GLY A 21 -11.22 -24.50 13.93
C GLY A 21 -10.06 -23.49 14.04
N PRO A 22 -10.36 -22.17 14.03
CA PRO A 22 -9.31 -21.15 13.97
C PRO A 22 -8.44 -21.13 15.23
N HIS A 23 -8.98 -21.46 16.40
CA HIS A 23 -8.27 -21.39 17.69
C HIS A 23 -7.02 -22.29 17.74
N ARG A 24 -6.98 -23.42 17.03
CA ARG A 24 -5.78 -24.26 16.97
C ARG A 24 -4.58 -23.59 16.32
N PHE A 25 -4.79 -22.45 15.63
CA PHE A 25 -3.75 -21.69 14.95
C PHE A 25 -3.42 -20.37 15.66
N GLU A 26 -4.12 -20.05 16.73
CA GLU A 26 -4.01 -18.79 17.49
C GLU A 26 -3.32 -19.04 18.84
N ALA A 27 -2.02 -18.75 18.91
CA ALA A 27 -1.21 -19.00 20.09
C ALA A 27 -1.37 -17.90 21.14
N GLY A 28 -1.94 -18.23 22.29
CA GLY A 28 -2.08 -17.32 23.44
C GLY A 28 -3.33 -16.44 23.36
N THR A 29 -3.40 -15.45 24.25
CA THR A 29 -4.53 -14.51 24.32
C THR A 29 -4.71 -13.75 23.02
N PRO A 30 -5.93 -13.66 22.45
CA PRO A 30 -6.20 -12.88 21.23
C PRO A 30 -5.81 -11.41 21.39
N HIS A 31 -5.56 -10.74 20.26
CA HIS A 31 -5.25 -9.31 20.25
C HIS A 31 -6.51 -8.45 20.49
N ILE A 32 -6.97 -8.43 21.76
CA ILE A 32 -8.22 -7.78 22.17
C ILE A 32 -8.23 -6.30 21.83
N ALA A 33 -7.16 -5.59 22.17
CA ALA A 33 -7.03 -4.15 21.88
C ALA A 33 -7.14 -3.85 20.38
N GLY A 34 -6.53 -4.70 19.54
CA GLY A 34 -6.63 -4.59 18.08
C GLY A 34 -8.04 -4.82 17.55
N ALA A 35 -8.79 -5.79 18.13
CA ALA A 35 -10.17 -6.04 17.74
C ALA A 35 -11.08 -4.85 18.08
N ILE A 36 -10.95 -4.27 19.28
CA ILE A 36 -11.68 -3.07 19.70
C ILE A 36 -11.31 -1.86 18.82
N GLY A 37 -10.02 -1.66 18.57
CA GLY A 37 -9.53 -0.58 17.72
C GLY A 37 -10.02 -0.70 16.27
N LEU A 38 -10.06 -1.92 15.72
CA LEU A 38 -10.62 -2.17 14.39
C LEU A 38 -12.12 -1.86 14.33
N ALA A 39 -12.89 -2.27 15.34
CA ALA A 39 -14.30 -1.95 15.42
C ALA A 39 -14.55 -0.43 15.44
N ALA A 40 -13.78 0.32 16.22
CA ALA A 40 -13.84 1.78 16.25
C ALA A 40 -13.47 2.41 14.89
N ALA A 41 -12.43 1.89 14.23
CA ALA A 41 -12.03 2.36 12.90
C ALA A 41 -13.12 2.11 11.83
N LEU A 42 -13.77 0.94 11.86
CA LEU A 42 -14.88 0.63 10.96
C LEU A 42 -16.08 1.56 11.20
N ALA A 43 -16.45 1.80 12.45
CA ALA A 43 -17.51 2.75 12.81
C ALA A 43 -17.20 4.17 12.31
N TYR A 44 -15.94 4.61 12.44
CA TYR A 44 -15.49 5.89 11.89
C TYR A 44 -15.66 5.96 10.37
N LEU A 45 -15.20 4.93 9.63
CA LEU A 45 -15.35 4.87 8.17
C LEU A 45 -16.82 4.84 7.73
N ASP A 46 -17.70 4.15 8.46
CA ASP A 46 -19.13 4.15 8.20
C ASP A 46 -19.74 5.54 8.44
N GLY A 47 -19.27 6.27 9.46
CA GLY A 47 -19.66 7.66 9.72
C GLY A 47 -19.23 8.64 8.62
N VAL A 48 -18.06 8.45 8.02
CA VAL A 48 -17.60 9.22 6.84
C VAL A 48 -18.42 8.87 5.61
N GLY A 49 -18.85 7.63 5.50
CA GLY A 49 -19.65 7.11 4.39
C GLY A 49 -18.79 6.45 3.29
N ARG A 50 -18.94 5.15 3.12
CA ARG A 50 -18.13 4.34 2.20
C ARG A 50 -18.21 4.80 0.74
N ARG A 51 -19.37 5.31 0.28
CA ARG A 51 -19.51 5.85 -1.08
C ARG A 51 -18.71 7.14 -1.27
N ALA A 52 -18.67 8.02 -0.26
CA ALA A 52 -17.89 9.24 -0.30
C ALA A 52 -16.39 8.93 -0.33
N ILE A 53 -15.95 7.97 0.48
CA ILE A 53 -14.56 7.46 0.48
C ILE A 53 -14.20 6.91 -0.91
N GLN A 54 -15.00 6.02 -1.47
CA GLN A 54 -14.78 5.44 -2.80
C GLN A 54 -14.69 6.50 -3.89
N SER A 55 -15.63 7.45 -3.89
CA SER A 55 -15.64 8.56 -4.87
C SER A 55 -14.37 9.41 -4.78
N THR A 56 -13.93 9.72 -3.56
CA THR A 56 -12.69 10.48 -3.33
C THR A 56 -11.46 9.70 -3.78
N ASP A 57 -11.37 8.41 -3.45
CA ASP A 57 -10.29 7.53 -3.88
C ASP A 57 -10.16 7.48 -5.40
N HIS A 58 -11.27 7.24 -6.10
CA HIS A 58 -11.30 7.24 -7.57
C HIS A 58 -10.82 8.58 -8.14
N ARG A 59 -11.33 9.69 -7.60
CA ARG A 59 -10.97 11.04 -8.03
C ARG A 59 -9.48 11.30 -7.85
N LEU A 60 -8.93 11.01 -6.67
CA LEU A 60 -7.51 11.21 -6.39
C LEU A 60 -6.63 10.29 -7.25
N GLY A 61 -7.01 9.04 -7.43
CA GLY A 61 -6.31 8.11 -8.32
C GLY A 61 -6.28 8.60 -9.76
N GLN A 62 -7.38 9.15 -10.26
CA GLN A 62 -7.47 9.70 -11.60
C GLN A 62 -6.64 10.98 -11.77
N ILE A 63 -6.68 11.90 -10.80
CA ILE A 63 -5.84 13.11 -10.78
C ILE A 63 -4.36 12.74 -10.74
N GLY A 64 -3.98 11.79 -9.85
CA GLY A 64 -2.61 11.29 -9.76
C GLY A 64 -2.12 10.69 -11.07
N TYR A 65 -2.96 9.88 -11.73
CA TYR A 65 -2.65 9.35 -13.06
C TYR A 65 -2.44 10.47 -14.09
N GLN A 66 -3.38 11.41 -14.19
CA GLN A 66 -3.32 12.50 -15.17
C GLN A 66 -2.06 13.33 -14.98
N LYS A 67 -1.79 13.78 -13.75
CA LYS A 67 -0.63 14.63 -13.45
C LYS A 67 0.70 13.88 -13.64
N LEU A 68 0.80 12.63 -13.17
CA LEU A 68 2.00 11.80 -13.41
C LEU A 68 2.23 11.57 -14.91
N SER A 69 1.16 11.38 -15.70
CA SER A 69 1.28 11.15 -17.15
C SER A 69 1.93 12.30 -17.93
N THR A 70 2.05 13.50 -17.34
CA THR A 70 2.70 14.64 -17.97
C THR A 70 4.23 14.61 -17.85
N LEU A 71 4.78 13.75 -17.00
CA LEU A 71 6.21 13.68 -16.76
C LEU A 71 6.94 12.98 -17.91
N PRO A 72 8.07 13.51 -18.37
CA PRO A 72 8.87 12.85 -19.40
C PRO A 72 9.43 11.52 -18.87
N GLY A 73 9.46 10.51 -19.72
CA GLY A 73 10.00 9.19 -19.37
C GLY A 73 9.16 8.36 -18.39
N ILE A 74 7.97 8.82 -18.01
CA ILE A 74 7.09 8.08 -17.12
C ILE A 74 6.46 6.87 -17.82
N ARG A 75 6.43 5.72 -17.15
CA ARG A 75 5.64 4.55 -17.51
C ARG A 75 4.70 4.21 -16.38
N ILE A 76 3.42 4.48 -16.55
CA ILE A 76 2.38 4.15 -15.57
C ILE A 76 1.83 2.76 -15.84
N LEU A 77 1.57 2.01 -14.79
CA LEU A 77 1.01 0.66 -14.83
C LEU A 77 -0.47 0.65 -14.46
N GLY A 78 -1.18 -0.32 -15.04
CA GLY A 78 -2.62 -0.50 -14.82
C GLY A 78 -3.50 0.37 -15.74
N PRO A 79 -4.83 0.30 -15.59
CA PRO A 79 -5.78 0.93 -16.49
C PRO A 79 -5.71 2.45 -16.40
N ARG A 80 -6.04 3.13 -17.51
CA ARG A 80 -6.12 4.59 -17.55
C ARG A 80 -7.29 5.13 -16.73
N ASN A 81 -8.43 4.46 -16.82
CA ASN A 81 -9.66 4.82 -16.14
C ASN A 81 -10.00 3.78 -15.07
N ASP A 82 -10.96 4.12 -14.21
CA ASP A 82 -11.47 3.21 -13.19
C ASP A 82 -10.37 2.68 -12.24
N ARG A 83 -9.58 3.62 -11.72
CA ARG A 83 -8.49 3.35 -10.76
C ARG A 83 -8.97 3.48 -9.34
N ALA A 84 -8.46 2.64 -8.47
CA ALA A 84 -8.42 2.93 -7.04
C ALA A 84 -7.46 4.09 -6.73
N GLY A 85 -7.43 4.57 -5.50
CA GLY A 85 -6.57 5.66 -5.03
C GLY A 85 -5.08 5.35 -5.06
N LEU A 86 -4.56 4.78 -6.14
CA LEU A 86 -3.13 4.46 -6.26
C LEU A 86 -2.64 4.54 -7.71
N VAL A 87 -1.35 4.85 -7.87
CA VAL A 87 -0.64 4.83 -9.16
C VAL A 87 0.72 4.17 -8.97
N SER A 88 0.96 3.08 -9.71
CA SER A 88 2.27 2.43 -9.81
C SER A 88 2.96 2.87 -11.09
N PHE A 89 4.24 3.21 -11.01
CA PHE A 89 4.97 3.77 -12.15
C PHE A 89 6.48 3.50 -12.09
N GLN A 90 7.12 3.67 -13.24
CA GLN A 90 8.56 3.84 -13.39
C GLN A 90 8.83 5.24 -13.95
N LEU A 91 9.96 5.82 -13.62
CA LEU A 91 10.38 7.14 -14.10
C LEU A 91 11.76 7.02 -14.74
N GLY A 92 11.80 7.05 -16.07
CA GLY A 92 13.03 6.83 -16.83
C GLY A 92 13.76 5.55 -16.43
N SER A 93 15.06 5.65 -16.26
CA SER A 93 15.94 4.58 -15.80
C SER A 93 16.17 4.58 -14.28
N ILE A 94 15.53 5.49 -13.52
CA ILE A 94 15.71 5.61 -12.08
C ILE A 94 15.21 4.33 -11.39
N HIS A 95 16.07 3.74 -10.57
CA HIS A 95 15.64 2.57 -9.79
C HIS A 95 14.56 2.95 -8.78
N ALA A 96 13.53 2.11 -8.62
CA ALA A 96 12.38 2.44 -7.77
C ALA A 96 12.74 2.76 -6.31
N HIS A 97 13.78 2.12 -5.76
CA HIS A 97 14.23 2.41 -4.38
C HIS A 97 14.93 3.75 -4.28
N ASP A 98 15.73 4.13 -5.29
CA ASP A 98 16.42 5.43 -5.31
C ASP A 98 15.41 6.56 -5.46
N LEU A 99 14.39 6.37 -6.30
CA LEU A 99 13.29 7.33 -6.46
C LEU A 99 12.50 7.51 -5.16
N VAL A 100 12.21 6.42 -4.45
CA VAL A 100 11.51 6.44 -3.16
C VAL A 100 12.36 7.10 -2.09
N ALA A 101 13.66 6.78 -2.02
CA ALA A 101 14.59 7.42 -1.09
C ALA A 101 14.68 8.93 -1.35
N TYR A 102 14.82 9.33 -2.61
CA TYR A 102 14.82 10.74 -2.99
C TYR A 102 13.53 11.46 -2.60
N ALA A 103 12.37 10.87 -2.90
CA ALA A 103 11.06 11.45 -2.55
C ALA A 103 10.90 11.65 -1.02
N ASN A 104 11.43 10.71 -0.24
CA ASN A 104 11.38 10.76 1.22
C ASN A 104 12.12 11.98 1.81
N GLU A 105 13.23 12.42 1.19
CA GLU A 105 13.95 13.64 1.59
C GLU A 105 13.08 14.91 1.49
N PHE A 106 12.04 14.88 0.65
CA PHE A 106 11.08 15.96 0.45
C PHE A 106 9.75 15.73 1.18
N GLY A 107 9.70 14.75 2.10
CA GLY A 107 8.50 14.41 2.87
C GLY A 107 7.42 13.67 2.08
N ILE A 108 7.75 13.07 0.92
CA ILE A 108 6.83 12.28 0.10
C ILE A 108 7.08 10.79 0.34
N ALA A 109 6.16 10.15 1.03
CA ALA A 109 6.22 8.71 1.27
C ALA A 109 5.67 7.91 0.09
N LEU A 110 6.53 7.15 -0.57
CA LEU A 110 6.19 6.23 -1.65
C LEU A 110 6.56 4.80 -1.26
N ARG A 111 6.01 3.83 -1.95
CA ARG A 111 6.45 2.44 -1.84
C ARG A 111 7.24 2.03 -3.07
N GLY A 112 8.45 1.48 -2.89
CA GLY A 112 9.29 0.91 -3.96
C GLY A 112 9.39 -0.60 -3.88
N GLY A 113 9.49 -1.29 -5.03
CA GLY A 113 9.77 -2.71 -5.11
C GLY A 113 8.76 -3.52 -5.92
N HIS A 114 8.65 -4.80 -5.59
CA HIS A 114 7.78 -5.76 -6.28
C HIS A 114 6.30 -5.71 -5.82
N HIS A 115 6.00 -4.98 -4.76
CA HIS A 115 4.67 -4.89 -4.14
C HIS A 115 4.07 -6.25 -3.74
N CYS A 116 4.92 -7.22 -3.34
CA CYS A 116 4.56 -8.62 -3.06
C CYS A 116 3.95 -9.35 -4.28
N ALA A 117 4.25 -8.89 -5.51
CA ALA A 117 3.68 -9.37 -6.77
C ALA A 117 4.79 -9.72 -7.79
N GLN A 118 5.81 -10.47 -7.38
CA GLN A 118 6.94 -10.85 -8.26
C GLN A 118 6.51 -11.52 -9.56
N PRO A 119 5.51 -12.44 -9.60
CA PRO A 119 5.05 -13.02 -10.87
C PRO A 119 4.51 -11.98 -11.84
N LEU A 120 3.78 -10.97 -11.33
CA LEU A 120 3.28 -9.85 -12.15
C LEU A 120 4.44 -9.01 -12.68
N MET A 121 5.41 -8.65 -11.83
CA MET A 121 6.60 -7.90 -12.28
C MET A 121 7.34 -8.65 -13.39
N ARG A 122 7.54 -9.96 -13.25
CA ARG A 122 8.15 -10.80 -14.30
C ARG A 122 7.34 -10.77 -15.59
N LYS A 123 6.01 -10.94 -15.52
CA LYS A 123 5.11 -10.88 -16.69
C LYS A 123 5.19 -9.53 -17.42
N LEU A 124 5.37 -8.43 -16.70
CA LEU A 124 5.49 -7.07 -17.26
C LEU A 124 6.92 -6.71 -17.71
N GLY A 125 7.89 -7.60 -17.50
CA GLY A 125 9.30 -7.35 -17.81
C GLY A 125 9.93 -6.29 -16.90
N LEU A 126 9.47 -6.18 -15.65
CA LEU A 126 9.88 -5.15 -14.69
C LEU A 126 10.62 -5.76 -13.51
N ARG A 127 11.62 -5.03 -12.99
CA ARG A 127 12.30 -5.39 -11.75
C ARG A 127 11.56 -4.86 -10.52
N ALA A 128 11.12 -3.60 -10.57
CA ALA A 128 10.45 -2.91 -9.49
C ALA A 128 9.69 -1.70 -10.04
N THR A 129 8.75 -1.17 -9.23
CA THR A 129 8.06 0.09 -9.50
C THR A 129 7.97 0.94 -8.24
N ALA A 130 7.84 2.26 -8.40
CA ALA A 130 7.37 3.13 -7.34
C ALA A 130 5.82 3.14 -7.35
N ARG A 131 5.21 3.32 -6.17
CA ARG A 131 3.77 3.43 -6.01
C ARG A 131 3.42 4.59 -5.10
N ALA A 132 2.66 5.54 -5.61
CA ALA A 132 1.93 6.52 -4.82
C ALA A 132 0.55 5.96 -4.47
N SER A 133 0.15 6.06 -3.21
CA SER A 133 -1.15 5.64 -2.72
C SER A 133 -1.82 6.82 -2.06
N PHE A 134 -3.08 7.05 -2.41
CA PHE A 134 -3.91 8.12 -1.90
C PHE A 134 -5.11 7.53 -1.18
N TYR A 135 -5.64 8.24 -0.20
CA TYR A 135 -6.86 7.85 0.49
C TYR A 135 -7.73 9.09 0.73
N PHE A 136 -8.92 8.93 1.23
CA PHE A 136 -9.91 10.01 1.34
C PHE A 136 -9.47 11.23 2.15
N TYR A 137 -8.45 11.12 2.96
CA TYR A 137 -7.86 12.23 3.74
C TYR A 137 -6.75 12.98 3.00
N ASN A 138 -6.27 12.47 1.85
CA ASN A 138 -5.27 13.19 1.05
C ASN A 138 -5.89 14.36 0.26
N ARG A 139 -5.07 15.36 -0.02
CA ARG A 139 -5.43 16.57 -0.76
C ARG A 139 -4.79 16.58 -2.15
N GLU A 140 -5.41 17.26 -3.09
CA GLU A 140 -4.86 17.41 -4.45
C GLU A 140 -3.51 18.14 -4.45
N SER A 141 -3.30 19.09 -3.52
CA SER A 141 -2.02 19.78 -3.35
C SER A 141 -0.86 18.86 -2.98
N GLU A 142 -1.13 17.73 -2.33
CA GLU A 142 -0.11 16.71 -2.04
C GLU A 142 0.29 15.95 -3.31
N ILE A 143 -0.66 15.79 -4.25
CA ILE A 143 -0.35 15.25 -5.58
C ILE A 143 0.49 16.27 -6.37
N ASP A 144 0.17 17.57 -6.29
CA ASP A 144 0.98 18.61 -6.93
C ASP A 144 2.42 18.59 -6.40
N ARG A 145 2.57 18.47 -5.09
CA ARG A 145 3.88 18.35 -4.46
C ARG A 145 4.62 17.09 -4.92
N LEU A 146 3.94 15.96 -5.07
CA LEU A 146 4.52 14.75 -5.65
C LEU A 146 5.08 15.03 -7.06
N ILE A 147 4.32 15.71 -7.92
CA ILE A 147 4.77 16.03 -9.29
C ILE A 147 6.01 16.91 -9.28
N GLU A 148 6.05 17.95 -8.45
CA GLU A 148 7.24 18.80 -8.29
C GLU A 148 8.48 17.98 -7.90
N VAL A 149 8.34 17.09 -6.93
CA VAL A 149 9.43 16.23 -6.49
C VAL A 149 9.86 15.25 -7.58
N MET A 150 8.91 14.68 -8.33
CA MET A 150 9.25 13.83 -9.49
C MET A 150 9.98 14.60 -10.60
N GLN A 151 9.59 15.84 -10.88
CA GLN A 151 10.30 16.70 -11.84
C GLN A 151 11.72 17.02 -11.38
N THR A 152 11.93 17.29 -10.10
CA THR A 152 13.29 17.51 -9.57
C THR A 152 14.13 16.25 -9.59
N SER A 153 13.53 15.07 -9.37
CA SER A 153 14.24 13.78 -9.45
C SER A 153 14.76 13.49 -10.86
N ILE A 154 14.01 13.81 -11.91
CA ILE A 154 14.45 13.68 -13.31
C ILE A 154 15.76 14.46 -13.53
N ARG A 155 15.82 15.70 -13.05
CA ARG A 155 17.02 16.55 -13.14
C ARG A 155 18.18 16.04 -12.29
N TYR A 156 17.88 15.57 -11.08
CA TYR A 156 18.87 15.06 -10.15
C TYR A 156 19.56 13.78 -10.65
N PHE A 157 18.80 12.86 -11.23
CA PHE A 157 19.32 11.60 -11.75
C PHE A 157 19.76 11.67 -13.23
N GLY A 158 19.52 12.76 -13.93
CA GLY A 158 19.96 12.99 -15.31
C GLY A 158 19.22 12.11 -16.34
N VAL A 159 17.93 11.90 -16.18
CA VAL A 159 17.09 11.04 -17.05
C VAL A 159 15.97 11.83 -17.71
#